data_bf92532648126cc3834d093dbcd13d62
#
_entry.id   bf92532648126cc3834d093dbcd13d62
#
_cell.length_a   1.000
_cell.length_b   1.000
_cell.length_c   1.000
_cell.angle_alpha   90.00
_cell.angle_beta   90.00
_cell.angle_gamma   90.00
#
_symmetry.space_group_name_H-M   'P 1'
#
loop_
_entity.id
_entity.type
_entity.pdbx_description
1 polymer ?
#
loop_
_entity_poly.entity_id
_entity_poly.type
_entity_poly.pdbx_seq_one_letter_code
_entity_poly.pdbx_strand_id
1 'polypeptide(L)'
;FGYASQYDLPPLKEILAPHLPPGASGAMPEMGTALARVLRHLRPELDMFLVTDHDIGKLAGSDEAGTLRRVFYGVEEPMEIHLSILDGIKDRYETPYFDNLKKYAARPIGTFHALPIARGKSIFKSNWIRDMGEFYGANLFLAESCATTGGLDSLLEPTGNIKVAQDKAARALGGDRSFFVTNGTSTSNKIVHQARLTPGDIVLIDRDCHKSHHYGIVLAGAQPLYIDAYPLTQYSMYGSLAIRPIKEALLQLKAEGKLDRAKMLVLTNCTFDGHIANVERTMLECLAIKPDLIFLWDEAWFGYARFSPFLRGRTGMGGAAKLRAMMRDPEYRKRYEKFRREGGEIDPKNRKLLDTPLLPD
;
A
#
# COMPACT_ATOMS: atom_id res chain seq x y z
N PHE A 1 -26.00 -17.80 5.17
CA PHE A 1 -26.66 -16.77 4.37
C PHE A 1 -27.44 -17.43 3.24
N GLY A 2 -28.76 -17.62 3.44
CA GLY A 2 -29.65 -17.89 2.34
C GLY A 2 -29.80 -16.63 1.50
N TYR A 3 -29.11 -16.56 0.41
CA TYR A 3 -29.21 -15.43 -0.52
C TYR A 3 -30.42 -15.63 -1.42
N ALA A 4 -31.59 -15.21 -0.95
CA ALA A 4 -32.70 -14.90 -1.84
C ALA A 4 -32.51 -13.43 -2.24
N SER A 5 -31.80 -13.14 -3.33
CA SER A 5 -31.59 -11.79 -3.76
C SER A 5 -32.89 -11.24 -4.37
N GLN A 6 -33.54 -10.39 -3.64
CA GLN A 6 -34.52 -9.45 -4.20
C GLN A 6 -33.83 -8.37 -5.07
N TYR A 7 -32.50 -8.31 -5.03
CA TYR A 7 -31.70 -7.32 -5.73
C TYR A 7 -30.78 -8.06 -6.70
N ASP A 8 -31.23 -8.17 -7.91
CA ASP A 8 -30.43 -8.65 -9.03
C ASP A 8 -29.48 -7.51 -9.45
N LEU A 9 -28.26 -7.50 -8.88
CA LEU A 9 -27.23 -6.53 -9.21
C LEU A 9 -26.29 -7.12 -10.27
N PRO A 10 -26.51 -6.86 -11.57
CA PRO A 10 -25.70 -7.44 -12.63
C PRO A 10 -24.20 -7.25 -12.45
N PRO A 11 -23.70 -6.05 -12.04
CA PRO A 11 -22.25 -5.86 -11.80
C PRO A 11 -21.68 -6.75 -10.70
N LEU A 12 -22.49 -7.06 -9.67
CA LEU A 12 -22.06 -7.95 -8.60
C LEU A 12 -21.99 -9.40 -9.09
N LYS A 13 -22.91 -9.83 -9.94
CA LYS A 13 -22.89 -11.17 -10.56
C LYS A 13 -21.64 -11.36 -11.42
N GLU A 14 -21.27 -10.38 -12.22
CA GLU A 14 -20.05 -10.44 -13.05
C GLU A 14 -18.79 -10.58 -12.18
N ILE A 15 -18.72 -9.85 -11.06
CA ILE A 15 -17.59 -9.94 -10.11
C ILE A 15 -17.58 -11.29 -9.40
N LEU A 16 -18.75 -11.85 -9.06
CA LEU A 16 -18.87 -13.09 -8.30
C LEU A 16 -18.69 -14.34 -9.17
N ALA A 17 -19.16 -14.32 -10.42
CA ALA A 17 -19.20 -15.48 -11.29
C ALA A 17 -17.86 -16.22 -11.42
N PRO A 18 -16.69 -15.55 -11.56
CA PRO A 18 -15.40 -16.24 -11.66
C PRO A 18 -14.98 -16.98 -10.37
N HIS A 19 -15.60 -16.66 -9.23
CA HIS A 19 -15.23 -17.17 -7.92
C HIS A 19 -16.20 -18.24 -7.39
N LEU A 20 -17.34 -18.40 -8.03
CA LEU A 20 -18.34 -19.39 -7.65
C LEU A 20 -18.22 -20.65 -8.53
N PRO A 21 -18.39 -21.84 -7.94
CA PRO A 21 -18.43 -23.06 -8.73
C PRO A 21 -19.63 -23.06 -9.70
N PRO A 22 -19.51 -23.69 -10.88
CA PRO A 22 -20.62 -23.81 -11.84
C PRO A 22 -21.84 -24.47 -11.17
N GLY A 23 -23.01 -23.86 -11.31
CA GLY A 23 -24.24 -24.35 -10.69
C GLY A 23 -24.30 -24.20 -9.19
N ALA A 24 -23.56 -23.26 -8.61
CA ALA A 24 -23.48 -23.00 -7.17
C ALA A 24 -24.88 -22.89 -6.52
N SER A 25 -25.13 -23.73 -5.52
CA SER A 25 -26.31 -23.67 -4.67
C SER A 25 -25.91 -23.66 -3.19
N GLY A 26 -26.74 -23.10 -2.32
CA GLY A 26 -26.43 -23.01 -0.89
C GLY A 26 -26.23 -24.32 -0.15
N ALA A 27 -26.51 -25.44 -0.81
CA ALA A 27 -26.37 -26.80 -0.25
C ALA A 27 -25.02 -27.46 -0.58
N MET A 28 -24.14 -26.79 -1.34
CA MET A 28 -22.84 -27.37 -1.73
C MET A 28 -21.81 -27.22 -0.59
N PRO A 29 -21.06 -28.30 -0.25
CA PRO A 29 -20.03 -28.26 0.79
C PRO A 29 -19.00 -27.14 0.61
N GLU A 30 -18.63 -26.85 -0.65
CA GLU A 30 -17.64 -25.84 -1.01
C GLU A 30 -18.18 -24.39 -1.00
N MET A 31 -19.48 -24.21 -0.75
CA MET A 31 -20.10 -22.88 -0.80
C MET A 31 -19.47 -21.91 0.21
N GLY A 32 -19.18 -22.36 1.42
CA GLY A 32 -18.58 -21.54 2.46
C GLY A 32 -17.20 -21.02 2.06
N THR A 33 -16.36 -21.87 1.47
CA THR A 33 -15.03 -21.50 0.98
C THR A 33 -15.09 -20.63 -0.27
N ALA A 34 -16.03 -20.90 -1.17
CA ALA A 34 -16.27 -20.06 -2.35
C ALA A 34 -16.69 -18.64 -1.96
N LEU A 35 -17.61 -18.51 -1.00
CA LEU A 35 -18.02 -17.22 -0.43
C LEU A 35 -16.87 -16.52 0.28
N ALA A 36 -16.02 -17.24 0.99
CA ALA A 36 -14.83 -16.65 1.61
C ALA A 36 -13.86 -16.08 0.57
N ARG A 37 -13.63 -16.77 -0.54
CA ARG A 37 -12.81 -16.24 -1.67
C ARG A 37 -13.40 -14.95 -2.23
N VAL A 38 -14.70 -14.94 -2.48
CA VAL A 38 -15.41 -13.75 -2.98
C VAL A 38 -15.28 -12.59 -1.99
N LEU A 39 -15.56 -12.82 -0.71
CA LEU A 39 -15.45 -11.79 0.32
C LEU A 39 -14.01 -11.31 0.47
N ARG A 40 -13.03 -12.20 0.36
CA ARG A 40 -11.62 -11.80 0.37
C ARG A 40 -11.26 -10.90 -0.80
N HIS A 41 -11.84 -11.15 -1.97
CA HIS A 41 -11.62 -10.30 -3.15
C HIS A 41 -12.27 -8.93 -2.98
N LEU A 42 -13.52 -8.89 -2.54
CA LEU A 42 -14.28 -7.65 -2.38
C LEU A 42 -13.84 -6.82 -1.16
N ARG A 43 -13.61 -7.49 -0.04
CA ARG A 43 -13.35 -6.89 1.28
C ARG A 43 -12.18 -7.61 1.98
N PRO A 44 -10.94 -7.48 1.48
CA PRO A 44 -9.77 -8.19 2.03
C PRO A 44 -9.42 -7.80 3.46
N GLU A 45 -10.00 -6.70 3.96
CA GLU A 45 -9.82 -6.25 5.33
C GLU A 45 -10.71 -6.98 6.35
N LEU A 46 -11.68 -7.77 5.91
CA LEU A 46 -12.56 -8.48 6.82
C LEU A 46 -11.87 -9.71 7.44
N ASP A 47 -12.07 -9.89 8.72
CA ASP A 47 -11.79 -11.16 9.41
C ASP A 47 -12.95 -12.10 9.17
N MET A 48 -12.66 -13.26 8.58
CA MET A 48 -13.67 -14.24 8.23
C MET A 48 -13.57 -15.46 9.14
N PHE A 49 -14.73 -15.93 9.61
CA PHE A 49 -14.87 -17.13 10.42
C PHE A 49 -15.78 -18.11 9.67
N LEU A 50 -15.37 -19.35 9.57
CA LEU A 50 -16.18 -20.41 8.96
C LEU A 50 -16.67 -21.37 10.04
N VAL A 51 -17.98 -21.63 10.08
CA VAL A 51 -18.57 -22.70 10.86
C VAL A 51 -19.02 -23.75 9.88
N THR A 52 -18.57 -25.00 10.02
CA THR A 52 -18.87 -26.09 9.08
C THR A 52 -18.95 -27.43 9.78
N ASP A 53 -19.77 -28.32 9.22
CA ASP A 53 -19.86 -29.74 9.63
C ASP A 53 -19.03 -30.65 8.71
N HIS A 54 -18.37 -30.07 7.70
CA HIS A 54 -17.55 -30.81 6.73
C HIS A 54 -16.11 -30.99 7.21
N ASP A 55 -15.47 -32.04 6.70
CA ASP A 55 -14.06 -32.34 7.01
C ASP A 55 -13.13 -31.20 6.65
N ILE A 56 -12.48 -30.65 7.68
CA ILE A 56 -11.53 -29.54 7.56
C ILE A 56 -10.16 -30.02 7.01
N GLY A 57 -9.90 -31.33 7.00
CA GLY A 57 -8.62 -31.88 6.53
C GLY A 57 -8.27 -31.46 5.09
N LYS A 58 -9.29 -31.32 4.24
CA LYS A 58 -9.12 -30.84 2.86
C LYS A 58 -8.90 -29.32 2.76
N LEU A 59 -9.38 -28.59 3.75
CA LEU A 59 -9.21 -27.13 3.83
C LEU A 59 -7.83 -26.76 4.39
N ALA A 60 -7.31 -27.56 5.32
CA ALA A 60 -6.00 -27.37 5.92
C ALA A 60 -4.90 -27.51 4.84
N GLY A 61 -4.12 -26.45 4.62
CA GLY A 61 -3.10 -26.42 3.58
C GLY A 61 -3.56 -25.90 2.22
N SER A 62 -4.83 -25.57 2.05
CA SER A 62 -5.33 -24.86 0.87
C SER A 62 -5.10 -23.35 0.97
N ASP A 63 -5.11 -22.67 -0.18
CA ASP A 63 -5.03 -21.21 -0.22
C ASP A 63 -6.21 -20.54 0.48
N GLU A 64 -7.34 -21.23 0.55
CA GLU A 64 -8.56 -20.80 1.24
C GLU A 64 -8.38 -20.75 2.77
N ALA A 65 -7.63 -21.67 3.34
CA ALA A 65 -7.34 -21.66 4.79
C ALA A 65 -6.66 -20.37 5.21
N GLY A 66 -5.76 -19.85 4.38
CA GLY A 66 -5.07 -18.57 4.61
C GLY A 66 -5.98 -17.33 4.55
N THR A 67 -7.22 -17.49 4.05
CA THR A 67 -8.20 -16.39 3.98
C THR A 67 -9.09 -16.31 5.21
N LEU A 68 -9.16 -17.38 6.00
CA LEU A 68 -10.00 -17.50 7.18
C LEU A 68 -9.19 -17.24 8.44
N ARG A 69 -9.75 -16.48 9.37
CA ARG A 69 -9.13 -16.25 10.67
C ARG A 69 -9.22 -17.51 11.54
N ARG A 70 -10.34 -18.17 11.52
CA ARG A 70 -10.58 -19.44 12.22
C ARG A 70 -11.70 -20.23 11.56
N VAL A 71 -11.61 -21.54 11.68
CA VAL A 71 -12.66 -22.48 11.28
C VAL A 71 -13.15 -23.20 12.53
N PHE A 72 -14.46 -23.31 12.68
CA PHE A 72 -15.16 -23.99 13.77
C PHE A 72 -15.97 -25.16 13.22
N TYR A 73 -16.06 -26.21 13.98
CA TYR A 73 -17.09 -27.27 13.75
C TYR A 73 -18.44 -26.81 14.25
N GLY A 74 -19.50 -27.26 13.59
CA GLY A 74 -20.88 -26.92 13.97
C GLY A 74 -21.30 -27.44 15.37
N VAL A 75 -20.52 -28.36 15.94
CA VAL A 75 -20.69 -28.89 17.30
C VAL A 75 -19.95 -28.09 18.38
N GLU A 76 -19.16 -27.10 18.01
CA GLU A 76 -18.46 -26.25 18.99
C GLU A 76 -19.46 -25.38 19.77
N GLU A 77 -19.13 -25.12 21.02
CA GLU A 77 -19.96 -24.31 21.91
C GLU A 77 -20.16 -22.90 21.34
N PRO A 78 -21.40 -22.39 21.22
CA PRO A 78 -21.65 -21.06 20.69
C PRO A 78 -20.87 -19.94 21.43
N MET A 79 -20.57 -20.12 22.71
CA MET A 79 -19.79 -19.17 23.51
C MET A 79 -18.33 -19.10 23.03
N GLU A 80 -17.71 -20.21 22.63
CA GLU A 80 -16.36 -20.21 22.11
C GLU A 80 -16.27 -19.44 20.77
N ILE A 81 -17.25 -19.66 19.89
CA ILE A 81 -17.38 -18.93 18.64
C ILE A 81 -17.52 -17.43 18.93
N HIS A 82 -18.39 -17.09 19.88
CA HIS A 82 -18.63 -15.70 20.28
C HIS A 82 -17.37 -15.02 20.82
N LEU A 83 -16.67 -15.67 21.76
CA LEU A 83 -15.43 -15.13 22.34
C LEU A 83 -14.33 -14.96 21.28
N SER A 84 -14.20 -15.92 20.36
CA SER A 84 -13.22 -15.81 19.27
C SER A 84 -13.51 -14.64 18.31
N ILE A 85 -14.79 -14.37 18.04
CA ILE A 85 -15.21 -13.21 17.25
C ILE A 85 -14.92 -11.92 18.01
N LEU A 86 -15.20 -11.85 19.31
CA LEU A 86 -14.89 -10.68 20.13
C LEU A 86 -13.38 -10.40 20.18
N ASP A 87 -12.56 -11.42 20.31
CA ASP A 87 -11.10 -11.27 20.24
C ASP A 87 -10.64 -10.75 18.87
N GLY A 88 -11.26 -11.21 17.79
CA GLY A 88 -11.04 -10.67 16.45
C GLY A 88 -11.38 -9.19 16.35
N ILE A 89 -12.52 -8.79 16.88
CA ILE A 89 -12.97 -7.39 16.92
C ILE A 89 -11.98 -6.55 17.73
N LYS A 90 -11.58 -7.02 18.92
CA LYS A 90 -10.63 -6.34 19.80
C LYS A 90 -9.28 -6.13 19.09
N ASP A 91 -8.73 -7.16 18.46
CA ASP A 91 -7.49 -7.08 17.71
C ASP A 91 -7.59 -6.07 16.53
N ARG A 92 -8.74 -6.04 15.86
CA ARG A 92 -8.99 -5.10 14.77
C ARG A 92 -9.00 -3.63 15.22
N TYR A 93 -9.58 -3.36 16.40
CA TYR A 93 -9.67 -2.00 16.95
C TYR A 93 -8.44 -1.60 17.76
N GLU A 94 -7.51 -2.51 17.99
CA GLU A 94 -6.29 -2.20 18.70
C GLU A 94 -5.46 -1.15 17.94
N THR A 95 -5.05 -0.10 18.65
CA THR A 95 -4.12 0.92 18.16
C THR A 95 -2.82 0.84 18.97
N PRO A 96 -1.87 -0.05 18.61
CA PRO A 96 -0.79 -0.47 19.52
C PRO A 96 0.02 0.67 20.11
N TYR A 97 0.40 1.64 19.27
CA TYR A 97 1.15 2.79 19.74
C TYR A 97 0.29 3.73 20.61
N PHE A 98 -0.91 4.10 20.15
CA PHE A 98 -1.79 5.02 20.87
C PHE A 98 -2.30 4.42 22.17
N ASP A 99 -2.64 3.15 22.22
CA ASP A 99 -3.05 2.47 23.44
C ASP A 99 -1.92 2.41 24.46
N ASN A 100 -0.68 2.19 24.01
CA ASN A 100 0.47 2.23 24.89
C ASN A 100 0.80 3.67 25.35
N LEU A 101 0.62 4.66 24.50
CA LEU A 101 0.78 6.07 24.84
C LEU A 101 -0.21 6.50 25.93
N LYS A 102 -1.48 6.08 25.84
CA LYS A 102 -2.48 6.31 26.90
C LYS A 102 -2.06 5.67 28.23
N LYS A 103 -1.60 4.42 28.19
CA LYS A 103 -1.08 3.71 29.38
C LYS A 103 0.14 4.43 29.97
N TYR A 104 1.05 4.88 29.12
CA TYR A 104 2.23 5.65 29.53
C TYR A 104 1.84 6.98 30.18
N ALA A 105 0.93 7.74 29.56
CA ALA A 105 0.46 9.01 30.09
C ALA A 105 -0.20 8.87 31.48
N ALA A 106 -0.90 7.76 31.74
CA ALA A 106 -1.57 7.48 32.99
C ALA A 106 -0.61 7.06 34.14
N ARG A 107 0.64 6.64 33.82
CA ARG A 107 1.60 6.19 34.85
C ARG A 107 2.19 7.36 35.62
N PRO A 108 2.38 7.24 36.94
CA PRO A 108 3.09 8.22 37.74
C PRO A 108 4.61 8.07 37.52
N ILE A 109 5.12 8.61 36.42
CA ILE A 109 6.54 8.52 36.06
C ILE A 109 7.29 9.77 36.52
N GLY A 110 8.42 9.58 37.23
CA GLY A 110 9.40 10.63 37.47
C GLY A 110 10.21 10.90 36.19
N THR A 111 10.34 12.18 35.83
CA THR A 111 11.10 12.60 34.65
C THR A 111 12.49 13.05 35.05
N PHE A 112 13.51 12.26 34.70
CA PHE A 112 14.93 12.56 34.95
C PHE A 112 15.72 12.66 33.64
N HIS A 113 15.01 12.78 32.52
CA HIS A 113 15.61 12.98 31.17
C HIS A 113 15.81 14.48 30.88
N ALA A 114 16.62 14.78 29.89
CA ALA A 114 17.04 16.14 29.55
C ALA A 114 15.95 17.01 28.90
N LEU A 115 14.80 16.45 28.52
CA LEU A 115 13.73 17.21 27.86
C LEU A 115 13.05 18.19 28.82
N PRO A 116 12.91 19.47 28.44
CA PRO A 116 12.54 20.55 29.38
C PRO A 116 11.06 20.58 29.77
N ILE A 117 10.18 19.93 28.98
CA ILE A 117 8.73 19.94 29.25
C ILE A 117 8.38 19.13 30.48
N ALA A 118 9.15 18.10 30.82
CA ALA A 118 9.01 17.28 32.01
C ALA A 118 7.57 16.81 32.27
N ARG A 119 6.92 16.26 31.21
CA ARG A 119 5.52 15.80 31.23
C ARG A 119 4.53 16.90 31.63
N GLY A 120 4.83 18.13 31.24
CA GLY A 120 3.99 19.29 31.50
C GLY A 120 4.29 20.02 32.80
N LYS A 121 5.18 19.52 33.69
CA LYS A 121 5.48 20.18 34.95
C LYS A 121 5.98 21.61 34.78
N SER A 122 6.84 21.85 33.78
CA SER A 122 7.34 23.17 33.44
C SER A 122 6.25 24.10 32.89
N ILE A 123 5.31 23.57 32.16
CA ILE A 123 4.19 24.31 31.56
C ILE A 123 3.22 24.77 32.66
N PHE A 124 2.71 23.82 33.46
CA PHE A 124 1.68 24.11 34.46
C PHE A 124 2.19 24.89 35.66
N LYS A 125 3.50 24.88 35.95
CA LYS A 125 4.14 25.67 37.00
C LYS A 125 4.54 27.08 36.56
N SER A 126 4.57 27.32 35.25
CA SER A 126 4.97 28.62 34.72
C SER A 126 3.83 29.63 34.77
N ASN A 127 4.14 30.84 35.16
CA ASN A 127 3.21 31.96 35.07
C ASN A 127 3.12 32.55 33.65
N TRP A 128 4.07 32.18 32.75
CA TRP A 128 4.19 32.75 31.40
C TRP A 128 3.54 31.92 30.32
N ILE A 129 3.48 30.60 30.50
CA ILE A 129 3.03 29.66 29.46
C ILE A 129 1.94 28.72 29.98
N ARG A 130 1.32 29.01 31.09
CA ARG A 130 0.26 28.19 31.70
C ARG A 130 -0.96 28.08 30.78
N ASP A 131 -1.29 29.15 30.10
CA ASP A 131 -2.36 29.21 29.10
C ASP A 131 -2.19 28.19 27.99
N MET A 132 -0.96 27.86 27.59
CA MET A 132 -0.68 26.76 26.64
C MET A 132 -1.11 25.40 27.22
N GLY A 133 -0.87 25.18 28.51
CA GLY A 133 -1.35 23.99 29.23
C GLY A 133 -2.87 23.91 29.31
N GLU A 134 -3.51 25.02 29.54
CA GLU A 134 -4.97 25.14 29.63
C GLU A 134 -5.62 24.93 28.27
N PHE A 135 -5.02 25.45 27.17
CA PHE A 135 -5.52 25.33 25.83
C PHE A 135 -5.40 23.88 25.28
N TYR A 136 -4.24 23.25 25.40
CA TYR A 136 -3.98 21.91 24.85
C TYR A 136 -4.42 20.78 25.79
N GLY A 137 -4.55 21.04 27.07
CA GLY A 137 -4.87 20.05 28.11
C GLY A 137 -3.66 19.20 28.54
N ALA A 138 -3.78 18.64 29.73
CA ALA A 138 -2.68 17.92 30.39
C ALA A 138 -2.19 16.70 29.60
N ASN A 139 -3.08 16.00 28.94
CA ASN A 139 -2.74 14.75 28.22
C ASN A 139 -1.72 14.94 27.11
N LEU A 140 -1.73 16.09 26.41
CA LEU A 140 -0.73 16.39 25.40
C LEU A 140 0.69 16.37 25.98
N PHE A 141 0.87 16.96 27.16
CA PHE A 141 2.17 17.05 27.80
C PHE A 141 2.55 15.76 28.54
N LEU A 142 1.58 15.04 29.11
CA LEU A 142 1.80 13.72 29.70
C LEU A 142 2.23 12.68 28.65
N ALA A 143 1.90 12.90 27.38
CA ALA A 143 2.35 12.09 26.26
C ALA A 143 3.84 12.33 25.88
N GLU A 144 4.52 13.32 26.48
CA GLU A 144 5.96 13.50 26.28
C GLU A 144 6.70 12.23 26.71
N SER A 145 7.40 11.64 25.76
CA SER A 145 8.13 10.41 26.00
C SER A 145 9.58 10.53 25.55
N CYS A 146 10.48 10.02 26.37
CA CYS A 146 11.79 9.59 25.88
C CYS A 146 11.62 8.16 25.33
N ALA A 147 12.01 7.92 24.08
CA ALA A 147 11.73 6.67 23.37
C ALA A 147 12.21 5.40 24.07
N THR A 148 13.25 5.52 24.91
CA THR A 148 13.94 4.38 25.54
C THR A 148 13.47 4.07 26.96
N THR A 149 12.73 4.97 27.61
CA THR A 149 12.28 4.79 28.98
C THR A 149 10.76 4.69 29.09
N GLY A 150 10.27 3.81 29.94
CA GLY A 150 8.85 3.70 30.24
C GLY A 150 7.99 2.87 29.30
N GLY A 151 8.57 2.18 28.31
CA GLY A 151 7.85 1.22 27.47
C GLY A 151 7.22 1.78 26.20
N LEU A 152 7.66 2.97 25.74
CA LEU A 152 7.44 3.44 24.37
C LEU A 152 8.62 3.02 23.50
N ASP A 153 8.29 2.70 22.25
CA ASP A 153 9.23 2.17 21.27
C ASP A 153 10.04 3.30 20.60
N SER A 154 11.11 2.95 19.89
CA SER A 154 11.89 3.89 19.09
C SER A 154 11.41 3.87 17.63
N LEU A 155 11.18 5.05 17.05
CA LEU A 155 10.85 5.15 15.63
C LEU A 155 12.06 4.78 14.75
N LEU A 156 13.28 4.98 15.24
CA LEU A 156 14.51 4.66 14.51
C LEU A 156 14.73 3.15 14.38
N GLU A 157 14.51 2.43 15.48
CA GLU A 157 14.65 0.97 15.56
C GLU A 157 13.42 0.37 16.25
N PRO A 158 12.28 0.29 15.55
CA PRO A 158 11.04 -0.17 16.16
C PRO A 158 11.09 -1.67 16.43
N THR A 159 10.94 -2.06 17.68
CA THR A 159 10.94 -3.44 18.17
C THR A 159 9.71 -3.79 19.01
N GLY A 160 8.97 -2.79 19.44
CA GLY A 160 7.81 -2.91 20.31
C GLY A 160 6.50 -2.50 19.63
N ASN A 161 5.78 -1.58 20.27
CA ASN A 161 4.46 -1.17 19.85
C ASN A 161 4.42 -0.39 18.52
N ILE A 162 5.47 0.34 18.16
CA ILE A 162 5.60 0.97 16.84
C ILE A 162 5.75 -0.12 15.78
N LYS A 163 6.56 -1.15 16.04
CA LYS A 163 6.71 -2.28 15.12
C LYS A 163 5.38 -2.99 14.88
N VAL A 164 4.62 -3.27 15.93
CA VAL A 164 3.29 -3.89 15.80
C VAL A 164 2.34 -2.99 15.01
N ALA A 165 2.36 -1.69 15.27
CA ALA A 165 1.55 -0.73 14.52
C ALA A 165 1.93 -0.68 13.03
N GLN A 166 3.24 -0.70 12.71
CA GLN A 166 3.73 -0.78 11.32
C GLN A 166 3.27 -2.06 10.63
N ASP A 167 3.33 -3.21 11.30
CA ASP A 167 2.90 -4.49 10.71
C ASP A 167 1.37 -4.50 10.45
N LYS A 168 0.57 -3.93 11.37
CA LYS A 168 -0.87 -3.74 11.16
C LYS A 168 -1.15 -2.78 9.99
N ALA A 169 -0.41 -1.69 9.88
CA ALA A 169 -0.53 -0.74 8.77
C ALA A 169 -0.15 -1.38 7.42
N ALA A 170 0.95 -2.15 7.37
CA ALA A 170 1.36 -2.87 6.17
C ALA A 170 0.26 -3.83 5.69
N ARG A 171 -0.32 -4.61 6.61
CA ARG A 171 -1.44 -5.52 6.31
C ARG A 171 -2.66 -4.78 5.80
N ALA A 172 -3.06 -3.68 6.44
CA ALA A 172 -4.22 -2.89 6.06
C ALA A 172 -4.05 -2.26 4.68
N LEU A 173 -2.88 -1.69 4.39
CA LEU A 173 -2.57 -1.01 3.14
C LEU A 173 -2.11 -1.97 2.03
N GLY A 174 -1.84 -3.25 2.35
CA GLY A 174 -1.46 -4.27 1.39
C GLY A 174 0.01 -4.20 0.94
N GLY A 175 0.88 -3.63 1.79
CA GLY A 175 2.32 -3.63 1.60
C GLY A 175 3.00 -4.80 2.32
N ASP A 176 4.21 -5.15 1.92
CA ASP A 176 5.02 -6.14 2.62
C ASP A 176 5.59 -5.55 3.93
N ARG A 177 5.84 -4.25 3.94
CA ARG A 177 6.32 -3.48 5.09
C ARG A 177 5.75 -2.07 5.09
N SER A 178 5.64 -1.49 6.28
CA SER A 178 5.30 -0.08 6.47
C SER A 178 6.34 0.60 7.36
N PHE A 179 6.67 1.83 7.04
CA PHE A 179 7.59 2.66 7.81
C PHE A 179 6.88 3.95 8.19
N PHE A 180 6.80 4.24 9.47
CA PHE A 180 6.25 5.51 9.92
C PHE A 180 7.29 6.62 9.82
N VAL A 181 6.90 7.74 9.25
CA VAL A 181 7.75 8.91 9.06
C VAL A 181 7.07 10.12 9.65
N THR A 182 7.79 10.88 10.46
CA THR A 182 7.37 12.20 10.93
C THR A 182 7.59 13.25 9.84
N ASN A 183 6.90 14.38 9.91
CA ASN A 183 6.95 15.50 8.94
C ASN A 183 6.35 15.18 7.56
N GLY A 184 5.43 14.20 7.49
CA GLY A 184 4.59 13.94 6.32
C GLY A 184 5.31 13.31 5.13
N THR A 185 4.57 13.15 4.04
CA THR A 185 5.03 12.52 2.79
C THR A 185 6.26 13.19 2.20
N SER A 186 6.43 14.51 2.40
CA SER A 186 7.63 15.23 1.94
C SER A 186 8.92 14.64 2.49
N THR A 187 8.93 14.20 3.74
CA THR A 187 10.08 13.53 4.35
C THR A 187 10.19 12.09 3.86
N SER A 188 9.09 11.37 3.72
CA SER A 188 9.08 10.02 3.14
C SER A 188 9.71 10.00 1.76
N ASN A 189 9.34 10.93 0.88
CA ASN A 189 9.90 11.05 -0.46
C ASN A 189 11.41 11.25 -0.43
N LYS A 190 11.92 12.17 0.41
CA LYS A 190 13.37 12.40 0.56
C LYS A 190 14.10 11.16 1.07
N ILE A 191 13.53 10.45 2.05
CA ILE A 191 14.11 9.22 2.59
C ILE A 191 14.24 8.16 1.50
N VAL A 192 13.18 7.93 0.72
CA VAL A 192 13.20 6.92 -0.36
C VAL A 192 14.25 7.26 -1.41
N HIS A 193 14.32 8.52 -1.85
CA HIS A 193 15.34 8.93 -2.81
C HIS A 193 16.76 8.67 -2.28
N GLN A 194 17.08 9.11 -1.06
CA GLN A 194 18.41 8.92 -0.47
C GLN A 194 18.73 7.45 -0.16
N ALA A 195 17.73 6.63 0.14
CA ALA A 195 17.94 5.22 0.43
C ALA A 195 18.12 4.35 -0.82
N ARG A 196 17.67 4.82 -1.99
CA ARG A 196 17.60 4.00 -3.21
C ARG A 196 18.43 4.54 -4.39
N LEU A 197 18.94 5.74 -4.28
CA LEU A 197 19.70 6.41 -5.33
C LEU A 197 21.12 6.73 -4.86
N THR A 198 22.02 6.74 -5.82
CA THR A 198 23.42 7.17 -5.65
C THR A 198 23.75 8.28 -6.65
N PRO A 199 24.83 9.05 -6.40
CA PRO A 199 25.26 10.10 -7.34
C PRO A 199 25.44 9.56 -8.76
N GLY A 200 24.81 10.25 -9.72
CA GLY A 200 24.85 9.89 -11.13
C GLY A 200 23.73 8.95 -11.60
N ASP A 201 22.92 8.40 -10.71
CA ASP A 201 21.70 7.67 -11.10
C ASP A 201 20.70 8.60 -11.78
N ILE A 202 19.91 8.08 -12.71
CA ILE A 202 18.88 8.82 -13.44
C ILE A 202 17.52 8.47 -12.86
N VAL A 203 16.73 9.47 -12.54
CA VAL A 203 15.36 9.38 -12.07
C VAL A 203 14.42 9.93 -13.14
N LEU A 204 13.61 9.06 -13.73
CA LEU A 204 12.51 9.49 -14.59
C LEU A 204 11.41 10.04 -13.68
N ILE A 205 10.93 11.24 -13.92
CA ILE A 205 10.01 11.89 -13.02
C ILE A 205 9.02 12.80 -13.76
N ASP A 206 7.76 12.71 -13.35
CA ASP A 206 6.74 13.66 -13.77
C ASP A 206 7.14 15.08 -13.36
N ARG A 207 7.14 16.01 -14.32
CA ARG A 207 7.48 17.41 -14.03
C ARG A 207 6.51 18.06 -13.05
N ASP A 208 5.26 17.63 -13.04
CA ASP A 208 4.19 18.13 -12.16
C ASP A 208 4.17 17.42 -10.78
N CYS A 209 5.26 16.79 -10.39
CA CYS A 209 5.39 16.15 -9.10
C CYS A 209 5.55 17.14 -7.94
N HIS A 210 5.29 16.69 -6.72
CA HIS A 210 5.51 17.52 -5.54
C HIS A 210 6.99 17.89 -5.36
N LYS A 211 7.27 19.13 -4.98
CA LYS A 211 8.62 19.69 -4.79
C LYS A 211 9.57 18.86 -3.92
N SER A 212 9.05 18.04 -3.01
CA SER A 212 9.88 17.17 -2.16
C SER A 212 10.68 16.13 -2.94
N HIS A 213 10.21 15.72 -4.11
CA HIS A 213 10.94 14.82 -5.00
C HIS A 213 12.19 15.50 -5.56
N HIS A 214 12.08 16.76 -6.02
CA HIS A 214 13.24 17.51 -6.50
C HIS A 214 14.31 17.66 -5.43
N TYR A 215 13.88 18.00 -4.19
CA TYR A 215 14.82 18.07 -3.06
C TYR A 215 15.44 16.71 -2.73
N GLY A 216 14.66 15.63 -2.78
CA GLY A 216 15.16 14.27 -2.56
C GLY A 216 16.20 13.85 -3.59
N ILE A 217 15.99 14.17 -4.87
CA ILE A 217 16.92 13.89 -5.97
C ILE A 217 18.22 14.69 -5.80
N VAL A 218 18.13 15.97 -5.46
CA VAL A 218 19.31 16.81 -5.19
C VAL A 218 20.11 16.24 -4.02
N LEU A 219 19.44 15.89 -2.91
CA LEU A 219 20.10 15.31 -1.73
C LEU A 219 20.78 13.96 -2.02
N ALA A 220 20.26 13.19 -2.96
CA ALA A 220 20.85 11.92 -3.39
C ALA A 220 21.98 12.10 -4.42
N GLY A 221 22.18 13.31 -4.97
CA GLY A 221 23.13 13.56 -6.06
C GLY A 221 22.72 12.92 -7.39
N ALA A 222 21.44 12.53 -7.54
CA ALA A 222 20.91 11.91 -8.73
C ALA A 222 20.52 12.95 -9.79
N GLN A 223 20.29 12.50 -11.03
CA GLN A 223 19.93 13.34 -12.17
C GLN A 223 18.47 13.15 -12.53
N PRO A 224 17.61 14.18 -12.49
CA PRO A 224 16.24 14.07 -12.95
C PRO A 224 16.18 14.04 -14.48
N LEU A 225 15.37 13.14 -15.02
CA LEU A 225 14.89 13.18 -16.40
C LEU A 225 13.39 13.49 -16.35
N TYR A 226 13.06 14.74 -16.60
CA TYR A 226 11.69 15.21 -16.53
C TYR A 226 10.88 14.71 -17.72
N ILE A 227 9.67 14.26 -17.43
CA ILE A 227 8.68 13.85 -18.43
C ILE A 227 7.48 14.79 -18.27
N ASP A 228 7.06 15.39 -19.37
CA ASP A 228 5.95 16.34 -19.37
C ASP A 228 4.61 15.62 -19.51
N ALA A 229 3.67 15.99 -18.66
CA ALA A 229 2.27 15.57 -18.78
C ALA A 229 1.60 16.30 -19.95
N TYR A 230 0.51 15.71 -20.46
CA TYR A 230 -0.24 16.31 -21.56
C TYR A 230 -0.95 17.59 -21.08
N PRO A 231 -0.74 18.76 -21.74
CA PRO A 231 -1.37 19.99 -21.32
C PRO A 231 -2.84 20.03 -21.75
N LEU A 232 -3.73 20.26 -20.80
CA LEU A 232 -5.16 20.52 -21.01
C LEU A 232 -5.40 22.03 -20.98
N THR A 233 -4.92 22.72 -22.01
CA THR A 233 -4.89 24.19 -22.06
C THR A 233 -6.25 24.86 -21.90
N GLN A 234 -7.31 24.22 -22.39
CA GLN A 234 -8.68 24.70 -22.26
C GLN A 234 -9.19 24.76 -20.82
N TYR A 235 -8.57 23.97 -19.92
CA TYR A 235 -8.91 23.94 -18.49
C TYR A 235 -7.83 24.55 -17.62
N SER A 236 -6.76 25.10 -18.22
CA SER A 236 -5.60 25.63 -17.51
C SER A 236 -4.97 24.61 -16.53
N MET A 237 -4.92 23.34 -16.90
CA MET A 237 -4.40 22.26 -16.08
C MET A 237 -3.56 21.28 -16.91
N TYR A 238 -2.79 20.44 -16.23
CA TYR A 238 -2.10 19.31 -16.83
C TYR A 238 -3.02 18.07 -16.81
N GLY A 239 -2.91 17.24 -17.85
CA GLY A 239 -3.51 15.92 -17.90
C GLY A 239 -2.66 14.86 -17.20
N SER A 240 -3.06 13.61 -17.35
CA SER A 240 -2.26 12.48 -16.86
C SER A 240 -0.99 12.31 -17.68
N LEU A 241 0.08 11.84 -17.05
CA LEU A 241 1.27 11.40 -17.75
C LEU A 241 0.98 10.09 -18.50
N ALA A 242 1.10 10.14 -19.83
CA ALA A 242 0.92 8.95 -20.66
C ALA A 242 2.12 7.99 -20.53
N ILE A 243 1.88 6.70 -20.75
CA ILE A 243 2.95 5.66 -20.71
C ILE A 243 3.94 5.85 -21.87
N ARG A 244 3.48 6.36 -23.01
CA ARG A 244 4.31 6.53 -24.22
C ARG A 244 5.58 7.36 -23.99
N PRO A 245 5.53 8.61 -23.45
CA PRO A 245 6.74 9.40 -23.17
C PRO A 245 7.69 8.71 -22.19
N ILE A 246 7.17 7.93 -21.23
CA ILE A 246 8.02 7.17 -20.30
C ILE A 246 8.80 6.10 -21.08
N LYS A 247 8.14 5.35 -21.96
CA LYS A 247 8.80 4.36 -22.80
C LYS A 247 9.82 5.00 -23.75
N GLU A 248 9.46 6.11 -24.37
CA GLU A 248 10.39 6.90 -25.22
C GLU A 248 11.65 7.28 -24.47
N ALA A 249 11.53 7.80 -23.26
CA ALA A 249 12.67 8.17 -22.41
C ALA A 249 13.56 6.96 -22.07
N LEU A 250 12.96 5.82 -21.68
CA LEU A 250 13.72 4.59 -21.40
C LEU A 250 14.43 4.05 -22.63
N LEU A 251 13.78 4.04 -23.80
CA LEU A 251 14.39 3.59 -25.07
C LEU A 251 15.47 4.54 -25.54
N GLN A 252 15.31 5.85 -25.34
CA GLN A 252 16.36 6.82 -25.63
C GLN A 252 17.60 6.59 -24.74
N LEU A 253 17.41 6.40 -23.43
CA LEU A 253 18.51 6.05 -22.52
C LEU A 253 19.20 4.74 -22.93
N LYS A 254 18.45 3.76 -23.44
CA LYS A 254 19.00 2.52 -23.98
C LYS A 254 19.87 2.79 -25.22
N ALA A 255 19.40 3.60 -26.14
CA ALA A 255 20.14 3.98 -27.35
C ALA A 255 21.42 4.75 -27.02
N GLU A 256 21.42 5.54 -25.96
CA GLU A 256 22.56 6.29 -25.47
C GLU A 256 23.54 5.47 -24.61
N GLY A 257 23.24 4.19 -24.34
CA GLY A 257 24.04 3.34 -23.44
C GLY A 257 23.96 3.73 -21.97
N LYS A 258 22.91 4.47 -21.58
CA LYS A 258 22.71 4.99 -20.22
C LYS A 258 21.58 4.30 -19.44
N LEU A 259 20.97 3.24 -20.00
CA LEU A 259 19.81 2.58 -19.38
C LEU A 259 20.13 2.03 -17.99
N ASP A 260 21.37 1.58 -17.74
CA ASP A 260 21.76 1.04 -16.43
C ASP A 260 21.74 2.09 -15.32
N ARG A 261 21.86 3.36 -15.68
CA ARG A 261 21.74 4.49 -14.76
C ARG A 261 20.29 4.85 -14.41
N ALA A 262 19.32 4.44 -15.23
CA ALA A 262 17.90 4.64 -14.93
C ALA A 262 17.50 3.74 -13.76
N LYS A 263 17.36 4.31 -12.57
CA LYS A 263 17.09 3.55 -11.34
C LYS A 263 15.66 3.64 -10.88
N MET A 264 15.02 4.78 -11.08
CA MET A 264 13.70 5.03 -10.49
C MET A 264 12.79 5.78 -11.45
N LEU A 265 11.51 5.39 -11.46
CA LEU A 265 10.41 6.14 -12.03
C LEU A 265 9.53 6.65 -10.91
N VAL A 266 9.33 7.97 -10.87
CA VAL A 266 8.51 8.65 -9.87
C VAL A 266 7.26 9.19 -10.53
N LEU A 267 6.10 8.77 -10.05
CA LEU A 267 4.80 9.23 -10.55
C LEU A 267 3.89 9.60 -9.38
N THR A 268 3.17 10.71 -9.54
CA THR A 268 2.09 11.10 -8.63
C THR A 268 0.85 10.32 -9.00
N ASN A 269 0.40 9.43 -8.11
CA ASN A 269 -0.82 8.65 -8.32
C ASN A 269 -1.96 9.26 -7.50
N CYS A 270 -2.98 9.69 -8.18
CA CYS A 270 -3.92 10.73 -7.83
C CYS A 270 -3.24 12.10 -7.74
N THR A 271 -3.09 12.74 -8.90
CA THR A 271 -2.59 14.11 -8.99
C THR A 271 -3.51 15.07 -8.27
N PHE A 272 -3.08 16.32 -8.11
CA PHE A 272 -3.91 17.38 -7.52
C PHE A 272 -5.23 17.59 -8.28
N ASP A 273 -5.19 17.38 -9.61
CA ASP A 273 -6.36 17.48 -10.50
C ASP A 273 -7.19 16.18 -10.55
N GLY A 274 -6.85 15.16 -9.75
CA GLY A 274 -7.60 13.91 -9.64
C GLY A 274 -7.27 12.85 -10.67
N HIS A 275 -6.17 12.97 -11.43
CA HIS A 275 -5.76 11.96 -12.39
C HIS A 275 -5.17 10.73 -11.70
N ILE A 276 -5.61 9.55 -12.10
CA ILE A 276 -5.19 8.26 -11.56
C ILE A 276 -4.48 7.46 -12.66
N ALA A 277 -3.30 6.95 -12.34
CA ALA A 277 -2.51 6.15 -13.27
C ALA A 277 -3.06 4.71 -13.42
N ASN A 278 -2.82 4.11 -14.58
CA ASN A 278 -2.91 2.65 -14.71
C ASN A 278 -1.60 2.03 -14.22
N VAL A 279 -1.50 1.85 -12.90
CA VAL A 279 -0.29 1.40 -12.21
C VAL A 279 0.22 0.07 -12.76
N GLU A 280 -0.67 -0.92 -12.91
CA GLU A 280 -0.34 -2.25 -13.41
C GLU A 280 0.31 -2.18 -14.79
N ARG A 281 -0.37 -1.53 -15.72
CA ARG A 281 0.12 -1.38 -17.09
C ARG A 281 1.43 -0.60 -17.16
N THR A 282 1.53 0.49 -16.41
CA THR A 282 2.77 1.29 -16.35
C THR A 282 3.95 0.45 -15.89
N MET A 283 3.78 -0.31 -14.80
CA MET A 283 4.84 -1.19 -14.29
C MET A 283 5.22 -2.27 -15.32
N LEU A 284 4.24 -2.98 -15.88
CA LEU A 284 4.48 -4.05 -16.85
C LEU A 284 5.27 -3.57 -18.06
N GLU A 285 4.83 -2.46 -18.66
CA GLU A 285 5.46 -1.92 -19.86
C GLU A 285 6.86 -1.35 -19.59
N CYS A 286 7.06 -0.69 -18.48
CA CYS A 286 8.39 -0.18 -18.12
C CYS A 286 9.37 -1.30 -17.74
N LEU A 287 8.92 -2.32 -16.99
CA LEU A 287 9.75 -3.46 -16.62
C LEU A 287 10.15 -4.33 -17.81
N ALA A 288 9.39 -4.32 -18.91
CA ALA A 288 9.79 -4.98 -20.14
C ALA A 288 11.03 -4.34 -20.78
N ILE A 289 11.23 -3.03 -20.59
CA ILE A 289 12.40 -2.28 -21.09
C ILE A 289 13.54 -2.30 -20.06
N LYS A 290 13.22 -2.03 -18.78
CA LYS A 290 14.16 -1.95 -17.66
C LYS A 290 13.66 -2.81 -16.49
N PRO A 291 14.06 -4.09 -16.42
CA PRO A 291 13.52 -5.07 -15.46
C PRO A 291 13.76 -4.79 -13.99
N ASP A 292 14.78 -4.03 -13.64
CA ASP A 292 15.18 -3.64 -12.28
C ASP A 292 14.79 -2.19 -11.94
N LEU A 293 13.88 -1.58 -12.73
CA LEU A 293 13.39 -0.24 -12.46
C LEU A 293 12.58 -0.22 -11.16
N ILE A 294 12.89 0.74 -10.30
CA ILE A 294 12.16 0.98 -9.06
C ILE A 294 11.03 1.96 -9.35
N PHE A 295 9.83 1.65 -8.83
CA PHE A 295 8.68 2.54 -8.92
C PHE A 295 8.43 3.21 -7.57
N LEU A 296 8.39 4.52 -7.56
CA LEU A 296 7.92 5.33 -6.44
C LEU A 296 6.59 5.96 -6.83
N TRP A 297 5.52 5.47 -6.22
CA TRP A 297 4.19 6.01 -6.38
C TRP A 297 3.93 6.98 -5.23
N ASP A 298 3.86 8.28 -5.53
CA ASP A 298 3.42 9.27 -4.55
C ASP A 298 1.89 9.23 -4.46
N GLU A 299 1.41 8.62 -3.40
CA GLU A 299 -0.01 8.40 -3.10
C GLU A 299 -0.47 9.22 -1.89
N ALA A 300 0.15 10.37 -1.65
CA ALA A 300 -0.19 11.25 -0.52
C ALA A 300 -1.69 11.57 -0.43
N TRP A 301 -2.37 11.66 -1.57
CA TRP A 301 -3.80 11.94 -1.68
C TRP A 301 -4.66 10.70 -1.94
N PHE A 302 -4.08 9.52 -2.07
CA PHE A 302 -4.74 8.32 -2.60
C PHE A 302 -4.85 7.16 -1.61
N GLY A 303 -4.44 7.34 -0.35
CA GLY A 303 -4.45 6.27 0.65
C GLY A 303 -5.83 5.63 0.88
N TYR A 304 -6.92 6.38 0.75
CA TYR A 304 -8.29 5.88 0.87
C TYR A 304 -8.66 4.85 -0.21
N ALA A 305 -8.02 4.92 -1.38
CA ALA A 305 -8.31 4.07 -2.52
C ALA A 305 -8.09 2.57 -2.22
N ARG A 306 -7.20 2.27 -1.28
CA ARG A 306 -6.97 0.89 -0.81
C ARG A 306 -8.25 0.24 -0.28
N PHE A 307 -9.12 1.00 0.36
CA PHE A 307 -10.35 0.51 0.98
C PHE A 307 -11.55 0.50 0.01
N SER A 308 -11.38 1.02 -1.20
CA SER A 308 -12.39 0.97 -2.26
C SER A 308 -12.15 -0.23 -3.17
N PRO A 309 -13.12 -1.14 -3.35
CA PRO A 309 -12.99 -2.26 -4.30
C PRO A 309 -12.67 -1.81 -5.73
N PHE A 310 -13.19 -0.66 -6.15
CA PHE A 310 -13.00 -0.12 -7.50
C PHE A 310 -11.62 0.51 -7.71
N LEU A 311 -11.07 1.14 -6.67
CA LEU A 311 -9.83 1.90 -6.76
C LEU A 311 -8.61 1.12 -6.29
N ARG A 312 -8.80 0.08 -5.49
CA ARG A 312 -7.72 -0.71 -4.89
C ARG A 312 -6.66 -1.18 -5.89
N GLY A 313 -7.10 -1.70 -7.04
CA GLY A 313 -6.20 -2.13 -8.10
C GLY A 313 -5.42 -1.01 -8.79
N ARG A 314 -5.78 0.25 -8.51
CA ARG A 314 -5.10 1.44 -9.03
C ARG A 314 -4.03 1.99 -8.08
N THR A 315 -3.96 1.49 -6.85
CA THR A 315 -2.89 1.86 -5.92
C THR A 315 -1.58 1.17 -6.31
N GLY A 316 -0.45 1.76 -5.95
CA GLY A 316 0.88 1.20 -6.19
C GLY A 316 1.01 -0.22 -5.64
N MET A 317 0.56 -0.43 -4.39
CA MET A 317 0.58 -1.76 -3.76
C MET A 317 -0.42 -2.72 -4.42
N GLY A 318 -1.60 -2.25 -4.81
CA GLY A 318 -2.61 -3.06 -5.51
C GLY A 318 -2.12 -3.54 -6.88
N GLY A 319 -1.55 -2.64 -7.67
CA GLY A 319 -0.95 -2.97 -8.96
C GLY A 319 0.23 -3.92 -8.84
N ALA A 320 1.13 -3.69 -7.86
CA ALA A 320 2.26 -4.58 -7.60
C ALA A 320 1.82 -5.98 -7.17
N ALA A 321 0.79 -6.09 -6.32
CA ALA A 321 0.24 -7.38 -5.89
C ALA A 321 -0.35 -8.15 -7.08
N LYS A 322 -1.09 -7.46 -7.96
CA LYS A 322 -1.66 -8.06 -9.17
C LYS A 322 -0.57 -8.52 -10.13
N LEU A 323 0.44 -7.68 -10.40
CA LEU A 323 1.60 -8.05 -11.21
C LEU A 323 2.30 -9.30 -10.66
N ARG A 324 2.53 -9.33 -9.34
CA ARG A 324 3.15 -10.47 -8.67
C ARG A 324 2.31 -11.75 -8.82
N ALA A 325 0.99 -11.66 -8.75
CA ALA A 325 0.08 -12.78 -8.97
C ALA A 325 0.12 -13.26 -10.43
N MET A 326 0.09 -12.35 -11.40
CA MET A 326 0.20 -12.68 -12.84
C MET A 326 1.52 -13.40 -13.16
N MET A 327 2.64 -12.96 -12.55
CA MET A 327 3.95 -13.59 -12.76
C MET A 327 4.09 -14.98 -12.11
N ARG A 328 3.17 -15.38 -11.22
CA ARG A 328 3.11 -16.75 -10.69
C ARG A 328 2.46 -17.73 -11.67
N ASP A 329 1.61 -17.24 -12.59
CA ASP A 329 1.05 -18.05 -13.66
C ASP A 329 2.14 -18.41 -14.69
N PRO A 330 2.48 -19.70 -14.89
CA PRO A 330 3.54 -20.12 -15.81
C PRO A 330 3.28 -19.71 -17.26
N GLU A 331 2.03 -19.74 -17.72
CA GLU A 331 1.65 -19.38 -19.08
C GLU A 331 1.80 -17.87 -19.31
N TYR A 332 1.34 -17.07 -18.34
CA TYR A 332 1.52 -15.62 -18.38
C TYR A 332 3.00 -15.25 -18.36
N ARG A 333 3.77 -15.85 -17.44
CA ARG A 333 5.21 -15.63 -17.30
C ARG A 333 5.95 -15.96 -18.61
N LYS A 334 5.62 -17.07 -19.27
CA LYS A 334 6.21 -17.48 -20.54
C LYS A 334 5.92 -16.45 -21.65
N ARG A 335 4.67 -15.96 -21.73
CA ARG A 335 4.28 -14.89 -22.66
C ARG A 335 5.04 -13.60 -22.39
N TYR A 336 5.15 -13.20 -21.12
CA TYR A 336 5.88 -12.02 -20.70
C TYR A 336 7.38 -12.12 -21.00
N GLU A 337 8.01 -13.27 -20.76
CA GLU A 337 9.43 -13.49 -21.06
C GLU A 337 9.72 -13.49 -22.56
N LYS A 338 8.80 -14.03 -23.36
CA LYS A 338 8.88 -13.93 -24.83
C LYS A 338 8.81 -12.46 -25.25
N PHE A 339 7.83 -11.75 -24.75
CA PHE A 339 7.65 -10.34 -25.01
C PHE A 339 8.87 -9.50 -24.58
N ARG A 340 9.44 -9.77 -23.41
CA ARG A 340 10.66 -9.10 -22.91
C ARG A 340 11.87 -9.35 -23.82
N ARG A 341 12.01 -10.55 -24.38
CA ARG A 341 13.06 -10.85 -25.37
C ARG A 341 12.86 -10.07 -26.65
N GLU A 342 11.67 -10.09 -27.17
CA GLU A 342 11.30 -9.33 -28.37
C GLU A 342 11.40 -7.81 -28.12
N GLY A 343 11.04 -7.34 -26.91
CA GLY A 343 11.20 -5.97 -26.47
C GLY A 343 12.63 -5.56 -26.20
N GLY A 344 13.50 -6.50 -25.79
CA GLY A 344 14.95 -6.28 -25.60
C GLY A 344 15.68 -5.97 -26.91
N GLU A 345 15.12 -6.43 -28.03
CA GLU A 345 15.58 -6.18 -29.40
C GLU A 345 14.88 -4.95 -30.03
N ILE A 346 14.08 -4.21 -29.26
CA ILE A 346 13.35 -3.05 -29.77
C ILE A 346 14.37 -2.01 -30.28
N ASP A 347 14.37 -1.82 -31.59
CA ASP A 347 15.00 -0.66 -32.22
C ASP A 347 14.32 0.59 -31.65
N PRO A 348 15.07 1.51 -31.00
CA PRO A 348 14.53 2.78 -30.50
C PRO A 348 13.82 3.61 -31.57
N LYS A 349 14.10 3.33 -32.85
CA LYS A 349 13.44 3.95 -34.01
C LYS A 349 12.10 3.32 -34.36
N ASN A 350 11.76 2.15 -33.78
CA ASN A 350 10.48 1.48 -34.08
C ASN A 350 9.32 2.10 -33.28
N ARG A 351 8.77 3.17 -33.81
CA ARG A 351 7.65 3.90 -33.18
C ARG A 351 6.38 3.06 -32.97
N LYS A 352 6.19 1.96 -33.70
CA LYS A 352 5.02 1.10 -33.50
C LYS A 352 4.95 0.51 -32.09
N LEU A 353 6.08 0.29 -31.43
CA LEU A 353 6.14 -0.23 -30.07
C LEU A 353 5.77 0.79 -28.99
N LEU A 354 5.81 2.06 -29.33
CA LEU A 354 5.38 3.12 -28.41
C LEU A 354 3.85 3.15 -28.26
N ASP A 355 3.15 2.80 -29.33
CA ASP A 355 1.68 2.88 -29.41
C ASP A 355 1.00 1.54 -29.17
N THR A 356 1.73 0.42 -29.36
CA THR A 356 1.18 -0.91 -29.15
C THR A 356 1.27 -1.26 -27.67
N PRO A 357 0.19 -1.77 -27.02
CA PRO A 357 0.30 -2.40 -25.74
C PRO A 357 1.34 -3.50 -25.85
N LEU A 358 2.35 -3.44 -25.00
CA LEU A 358 3.40 -4.44 -24.98
C LEU A 358 2.93 -5.78 -24.40
N LEU A 359 1.65 -5.93 -24.09
CA LEU A 359 1.05 -7.13 -23.56
C LEU A 359 -0.23 -7.42 -24.35
N PRO A 360 -0.45 -8.66 -24.78
CA PRO A 360 -1.76 -9.05 -25.26
C PRO A 360 -2.79 -8.90 -24.13
N ASP A 361 -3.98 -8.48 -24.52
CA ASP A 361 -5.15 -8.42 -23.66
C ASP A 361 -5.42 -9.76 -22.97
#